data_c020cdcd39b1a4c6b606ad3ff4bc95d0
#
_entry.id   c020cdcd39b1a4c6b606ad3ff4bc95d0
#
_cell.length_a   1.000
_cell.length_b   1.000
_cell.length_c   1.000
_cell.angle_alpha   90.00
_cell.angle_beta   90.00
_cell.angle_gamma   90.00
#
_symmetry.space_group_name_H-M   'P 1'
#
loop_
_entity.id
_entity.type
_entity.pdbx_description
1 polymer ?
#
loop_
_entity_poly.entity_id
_entity_poly.type
_entity_poly.pdbx_seq_one_letter_code
_entity_poly.pdbx_strand_id
1 'polypeptide(L)'
;MKLDLGNYRCAIFDLDGTLLDSTWVWEKIDIDFLAKRGIAVPGDYMQEIRNHNFITGSKYVIERFHLNENAEDIAAEWHEMAQEQYDNVITLKPGAGAFLRTLKAQGMKLTVATSSTHTLFEKCLKRNGIYDLFDSFTETHEVERGKGYPDVYELAALRCQTDTAHCIVFE
;
A
#
# COMPACT_ATOMS: atom_id res chain seq x y z
N MET A 1 23.03 3.31 15.20
CA MET A 1 23.67 4.15 14.13
C MET A 1 22.97 5.50 14.16
N LYS A 2 23.71 6.62 14.19
CA LYS A 2 23.13 7.97 14.08
C LYS A 2 23.08 8.30 12.59
N LEU A 3 21.89 8.64 12.10
CA LEU A 3 21.70 9.10 10.72
C LEU A 3 21.92 10.62 10.66
N ASP A 4 22.56 11.08 9.61
CA ASP A 4 22.56 12.51 9.30
C ASP A 4 21.25 12.84 8.58
N LEU A 5 20.36 13.49 9.31
CA LEU A 5 19.02 13.85 8.81
C LEU A 5 18.99 15.31 8.28
N GLY A 6 20.11 16.00 8.32
CA GLY A 6 20.18 17.41 7.86
C GLY A 6 19.09 18.27 8.52
N ASN A 7 18.29 18.94 7.68
CA ASN A 7 17.18 19.81 8.11
C ASN A 7 15.82 19.10 8.12
N TYR A 8 15.76 17.80 7.82
CA TYR A 8 14.50 17.06 7.81
C TYR A 8 13.95 16.86 9.23
N ARG A 9 12.64 17.00 9.36
CA ARG A 9 11.86 16.89 10.61
C ARG A 9 10.78 15.82 10.52
N CYS A 10 10.35 15.48 9.30
CA CYS A 10 9.32 14.49 9.02
C CYS A 10 9.78 13.55 7.92
N ALA A 11 9.52 12.26 8.10
CA ALA A 11 9.67 11.24 7.09
C ALA A 11 8.31 10.70 6.70
N ILE A 12 8.00 10.76 5.41
CA ILE A 12 6.74 10.30 4.81
C ILE A 12 7.04 9.00 4.09
N PHE A 13 6.31 7.93 4.40
CA PHE A 13 6.54 6.61 3.85
C PHE A 13 5.33 6.12 3.05
N ASP A 14 5.60 5.56 1.88
CA ASP A 14 4.69 4.61 1.28
C ASP A 14 4.75 3.26 2.03
N LEU A 15 3.74 2.41 1.81
CA LEU A 15 3.65 1.09 2.43
C LEU A 15 4.07 -0.02 1.47
N ASP A 16 3.33 -0.18 0.38
CA ASP A 16 3.39 -1.35 -0.50
C ASP A 16 4.64 -1.33 -1.40
N GLY A 17 5.54 -2.28 -1.17
CA GLY A 17 6.82 -2.29 -1.88
C GLY A 17 7.90 -1.40 -1.26
N THR A 18 7.54 -0.53 -0.30
CA THR A 18 8.46 0.37 0.41
C THR A 18 8.77 -0.13 1.81
N LEU A 19 7.82 -0.12 2.72
CA LEU A 19 7.95 -0.69 4.07
C LEU A 19 7.51 -2.15 4.13
N LEU A 20 6.48 -2.50 3.37
CA LEU A 20 5.91 -3.85 3.30
C LEU A 20 6.48 -4.62 2.11
N ASP A 21 6.78 -5.89 2.32
CA ASP A 21 7.11 -6.82 1.24
C ASP A 21 5.83 -7.42 0.66
N SER A 22 5.08 -6.58 -0.07
CA SER A 22 3.71 -6.85 -0.53
C SER A 22 3.52 -6.83 -2.04
N THR A 23 4.52 -6.48 -2.83
CA THR A 23 4.38 -6.33 -4.30
C THR A 23 3.95 -7.61 -5.01
N TRP A 24 4.25 -8.77 -4.45
CA TRP A 24 3.88 -10.09 -4.98
C TRP A 24 2.41 -10.46 -4.74
N VAL A 25 1.73 -9.75 -3.82
CA VAL A 25 0.38 -10.09 -3.35
C VAL A 25 -0.63 -10.01 -4.48
N TRP A 26 -0.56 -8.97 -5.28
CA TRP A 26 -1.52 -8.73 -6.36
C TRP A 26 -1.44 -9.81 -7.43
N GLU A 27 -0.22 -10.18 -7.84
CA GLU A 27 0.00 -11.28 -8.77
C GLU A 27 -0.51 -12.61 -8.20
N LYS A 28 -0.28 -12.87 -6.90
CA LYS A 28 -0.79 -14.06 -6.23
C LYS A 28 -2.33 -14.09 -6.21
N ILE A 29 -2.98 -12.97 -5.93
CA ILE A 29 -4.45 -12.87 -5.91
C ILE A 29 -5.01 -13.21 -7.29
N ASP A 30 -4.44 -12.64 -8.35
CA ASP A 30 -4.86 -12.90 -9.71
C ASP A 30 -4.69 -14.38 -10.10
N ILE A 31 -3.54 -14.97 -9.77
CA ILE A 31 -3.27 -16.40 -10.01
C ILE A 31 -4.30 -17.27 -9.27
N ASP A 32 -4.49 -17.04 -7.98
CA ASP A 32 -5.39 -17.83 -7.15
C ASP A 32 -6.86 -17.65 -7.57
N PHE A 33 -7.27 -16.43 -7.93
CA PHE A 33 -8.59 -16.13 -8.43
C PHE A 33 -8.93 -16.89 -9.72
N LEU A 34 -8.01 -16.86 -10.69
CA LEU A 34 -8.19 -17.57 -11.95
C LEU A 34 -8.13 -19.10 -11.76
N ALA A 35 -7.22 -19.57 -10.90
CA ALA A 35 -7.09 -21.01 -10.59
C ALA A 35 -8.37 -21.58 -9.95
N LYS A 36 -9.04 -20.85 -9.05
CA LYS A 36 -10.35 -21.27 -8.48
C LYS A 36 -11.42 -21.51 -9.56
N ARG A 37 -11.30 -20.84 -10.70
CA ARG A 37 -12.21 -20.94 -11.86
C ARG A 37 -11.70 -21.91 -12.94
N GLY A 38 -10.59 -22.61 -12.68
CA GLY A 38 -9.97 -23.53 -13.65
C GLY A 38 -9.34 -22.84 -14.85
N ILE A 39 -9.04 -21.55 -14.74
CA ILE A 39 -8.47 -20.74 -15.81
C ILE A 39 -6.96 -20.62 -15.61
N ALA A 40 -6.18 -21.01 -16.64
CA ALA A 40 -4.75 -20.77 -16.65
C ALA A 40 -4.47 -19.28 -16.92
N VAL A 41 -3.50 -18.71 -16.21
CA VAL A 41 -3.11 -17.29 -16.37
C VAL A 41 -2.46 -17.08 -17.74
N PRO A 42 -3.03 -16.28 -18.64
CA PRO A 42 -2.40 -15.96 -19.94
C PRO A 42 -1.13 -15.14 -19.76
N GLY A 43 -0.17 -15.29 -20.67
CA GLY A 43 1.14 -14.66 -20.56
C GLY A 43 1.14 -13.12 -20.61
N ASP A 44 0.10 -12.53 -21.17
CA ASP A 44 -0.12 -11.06 -21.27
C ASP A 44 -0.97 -10.50 -20.12
N TYR A 45 -1.65 -11.37 -19.37
CA TYR A 45 -2.64 -10.97 -18.36
C TYR A 45 -2.10 -10.02 -17.30
N MET A 46 -0.94 -10.33 -16.70
CA MET A 46 -0.35 -9.53 -15.62
C MET A 46 0.07 -8.13 -16.08
N GLN A 47 0.39 -7.97 -17.37
CA GLN A 47 0.72 -6.67 -17.93
C GLN A 47 -0.52 -5.79 -18.12
N GLU A 48 -1.64 -6.39 -18.47
CA GLU A 48 -2.89 -5.69 -18.71
C GLU A 48 -3.61 -5.35 -17.41
N ILE A 49 -3.77 -6.32 -16.49
CA ILE A 49 -4.54 -6.14 -15.24
C ILE A 49 -3.96 -5.09 -14.30
N ARG A 50 -2.63 -4.90 -14.29
CA ARG A 50 -1.98 -3.91 -13.40
C ARG A 50 -2.40 -2.46 -13.62
N ASN A 51 -3.02 -2.15 -14.78
CA ASN A 51 -3.52 -0.82 -15.09
C ASN A 51 -4.95 -0.58 -14.58
N HIS A 52 -5.56 -1.57 -13.93
CA HIS A 52 -6.92 -1.52 -13.43
C HIS A 52 -6.97 -1.39 -11.90
N ASN A 53 -8.00 -0.73 -11.40
CA ASN A 53 -8.42 -0.83 -10.00
C ASN A 53 -9.37 -2.05 -9.83
N PHE A 54 -9.80 -2.35 -8.62
CA PHE A 54 -10.66 -3.50 -8.36
C PHE A 54 -11.94 -3.52 -9.21
N ILE A 55 -12.59 -2.39 -9.41
CA ILE A 55 -13.86 -2.31 -10.17
C ILE A 55 -13.62 -2.45 -11.68
N THR A 56 -12.61 -1.75 -12.21
CA THR A 56 -12.31 -1.84 -13.65
C THR A 56 -11.68 -3.17 -14.01
N GLY A 57 -10.87 -3.75 -13.11
CA GLY A 57 -10.26 -5.06 -13.25
C GLY A 57 -11.29 -6.18 -13.23
N SER A 58 -12.28 -6.12 -12.33
CA SER A 58 -13.34 -7.12 -12.27
C SER A 58 -14.17 -7.15 -13.57
N LYS A 59 -14.49 -5.98 -14.15
CA LYS A 59 -15.14 -5.90 -15.47
C LYS A 59 -14.27 -6.50 -16.57
N TYR A 60 -12.97 -6.18 -16.56
CA TYR A 60 -12.02 -6.72 -17.52
C TYR A 60 -11.94 -8.25 -17.47
N VAL A 61 -11.84 -8.88 -16.28
CA VAL A 61 -11.78 -10.35 -16.21
C VAL A 61 -13.09 -11.02 -16.59
N ILE A 62 -14.24 -10.40 -16.29
CA ILE A 62 -15.56 -10.88 -16.73
C ILE A 62 -15.60 -10.93 -18.27
N GLU A 63 -15.24 -9.84 -18.93
CA GLU A 63 -15.25 -9.74 -20.38
C GLU A 63 -14.23 -10.71 -21.01
N ARG A 64 -13.00 -10.71 -20.52
CA ARG A 64 -11.91 -11.51 -21.08
C ARG A 64 -12.13 -13.01 -20.98
N PHE A 65 -12.66 -13.46 -19.84
CA PHE A 65 -12.84 -14.90 -19.55
C PHE A 65 -14.30 -15.37 -19.64
N HIS A 66 -15.20 -14.49 -20.07
CA HIS A 66 -16.64 -14.76 -20.20
C HIS A 66 -17.25 -15.31 -18.90
N LEU A 67 -16.90 -14.70 -17.77
CA LEU A 67 -17.40 -15.13 -16.47
C LEU A 67 -18.88 -14.77 -16.30
N ASN A 68 -19.65 -15.71 -15.74
CA ASN A 68 -21.05 -15.46 -15.38
C ASN A 68 -21.16 -14.99 -13.93
N GLU A 69 -20.50 -13.89 -13.63
CA GLU A 69 -20.41 -13.29 -12.28
C GLU A 69 -20.60 -11.78 -12.41
N ASN A 70 -20.88 -11.09 -11.30
CA ASN A 70 -20.93 -9.64 -11.33
C ASN A 70 -19.62 -9.01 -10.84
N ALA A 71 -19.38 -7.76 -11.25
CA ALA A 71 -18.11 -7.08 -10.99
C ALA A 71 -17.92 -6.76 -9.50
N GLU A 72 -19.00 -6.52 -8.78
CA GLU A 72 -18.99 -6.19 -7.36
C GLU A 72 -18.57 -7.40 -6.51
N ASP A 73 -19.07 -8.60 -6.85
CA ASP A 73 -18.72 -9.83 -6.14
C ASP A 73 -17.24 -10.20 -6.37
N ILE A 74 -16.75 -10.05 -7.61
CA ILE A 74 -15.32 -10.27 -7.91
C ILE A 74 -14.44 -9.26 -7.16
N ALA A 75 -14.81 -7.99 -7.16
CA ALA A 75 -14.07 -6.96 -6.43
C ALA A 75 -14.05 -7.23 -4.92
N ALA A 76 -15.16 -7.72 -4.37
CA ALA A 76 -15.25 -8.13 -2.96
C ALA A 76 -14.35 -9.35 -2.67
N GLU A 77 -14.38 -10.39 -3.54
CA GLU A 77 -13.50 -11.55 -3.41
C GLU A 77 -12.02 -11.14 -3.41
N TRP A 78 -11.60 -10.30 -4.35
CA TRP A 78 -10.23 -9.80 -4.39
C TRP A 78 -9.86 -9.00 -3.13
N HIS A 79 -10.80 -8.19 -2.63
CA HIS A 79 -10.57 -7.46 -1.38
C HIS A 79 -10.37 -8.41 -0.18
N GLU A 80 -11.20 -9.46 -0.06
CA GLU A 80 -11.07 -10.48 0.98
C GLU A 80 -9.74 -11.23 0.86
N MET A 81 -9.34 -11.60 -0.36
CA MET A 81 -8.06 -12.26 -0.62
C MET A 81 -6.87 -11.35 -0.24
N ALA A 82 -6.95 -10.06 -0.55
CA ALA A 82 -5.94 -9.07 -0.15
C ALA A 82 -5.90 -8.95 1.37
N GLN A 83 -7.06 -8.79 2.02
CA GLN A 83 -7.17 -8.67 3.49
C GLN A 83 -6.51 -9.86 4.19
N GLU A 84 -6.74 -11.09 3.72
CA GLU A 84 -6.11 -12.29 4.26
C GLU A 84 -4.58 -12.24 4.20
N GLN A 85 -4.00 -11.74 3.08
CA GLN A 85 -2.55 -11.60 2.96
C GLN A 85 -1.99 -10.53 3.91
N TYR A 86 -2.64 -9.37 3.97
CA TYR A 86 -2.24 -8.28 4.86
C TYR A 86 -2.36 -8.69 6.33
N ASP A 87 -3.44 -9.35 6.69
CA ASP A 87 -3.69 -9.76 8.06
C ASP A 87 -2.71 -10.80 8.57
N ASN A 88 -2.28 -11.73 7.71
CA ASN A 88 -1.63 -12.94 8.18
C ASN A 88 -0.23 -13.21 7.60
N VAL A 89 0.08 -12.68 6.42
CA VAL A 89 1.27 -13.10 5.66
C VAL A 89 2.30 -11.99 5.47
N ILE A 90 1.89 -10.82 4.96
CA ILE A 90 2.79 -9.72 4.60
C ILE A 90 3.67 -9.31 5.78
N THR A 91 4.98 -9.24 5.55
CA THR A 91 5.98 -8.79 6.52
C THR A 91 6.65 -7.50 6.08
N LEU A 92 7.46 -6.93 6.96
CA LEU A 92 8.28 -5.77 6.63
C LEU A 92 9.41 -6.16 5.68
N LYS A 93 9.79 -5.25 4.82
CA LYS A 93 11.08 -5.36 4.13
C LYS A 93 12.23 -5.41 5.13
N PRO A 94 13.33 -6.15 4.79
CA PRO A 94 14.48 -6.27 5.68
C PRO A 94 15.00 -4.90 6.13
N GLY A 95 15.10 -4.70 7.44
CA GLY A 95 15.61 -3.46 8.03
C GLY A 95 14.59 -2.34 8.22
N ALA A 96 13.40 -2.38 7.60
CA ALA A 96 12.41 -1.30 7.66
C ALA A 96 12.01 -0.95 9.11
N GLY A 97 11.67 -1.94 9.94
CA GLY A 97 11.30 -1.68 11.32
C GLY A 97 12.42 -1.08 12.18
N ALA A 98 13.68 -1.51 11.95
CA ALA A 98 14.84 -0.94 12.66
C ALA A 98 15.10 0.51 12.20
N PHE A 99 14.94 0.79 10.93
CA PHE A 99 15.08 2.12 10.35
C PHE A 99 14.05 3.10 10.94
N LEU A 100 12.77 2.73 10.95
CA LEU A 100 11.69 3.53 11.54
C LEU A 100 11.96 3.86 13.02
N ARG A 101 12.36 2.86 13.81
CA ARG A 101 12.72 3.07 15.23
C ARG A 101 13.91 3.99 15.40
N THR A 102 14.89 3.91 14.51
CA THR A 102 16.07 4.79 14.53
C THR A 102 15.67 6.24 14.26
N LEU A 103 14.82 6.48 13.25
CA LEU A 103 14.30 7.83 12.94
C LEU A 103 13.48 8.40 14.11
N LYS A 104 12.59 7.60 14.68
CA LYS A 104 11.77 7.99 15.84
C LYS A 104 12.62 8.35 17.05
N ALA A 105 13.66 7.55 17.35
CA ALA A 105 14.60 7.80 18.44
C ALA A 105 15.41 9.10 18.26
N GLN A 106 15.56 9.58 17.01
CA GLN A 106 16.18 10.87 16.71
C GLN A 106 15.19 12.03 16.68
N GLY A 107 13.93 11.81 17.10
CA GLY A 107 12.89 12.84 17.22
C GLY A 107 12.19 13.18 15.90
N MET A 108 12.37 12.37 14.85
CA MET A 108 11.69 12.57 13.58
C MET A 108 10.20 12.21 13.69
N LYS A 109 9.34 13.03 13.09
CA LYS A 109 7.94 12.67 12.85
C LYS A 109 7.88 11.62 11.75
N LEU A 110 7.03 10.61 11.91
CA LEU A 110 6.82 9.57 10.92
C LEU A 110 5.37 9.57 10.47
N THR A 111 5.13 9.59 9.18
CA THR A 111 3.77 9.52 8.62
C THR A 111 3.73 8.62 7.39
N VAL A 112 2.55 8.11 7.12
CA VAL A 112 2.28 7.29 5.93
C VAL A 112 1.55 8.12 4.89
N ALA A 113 1.93 7.94 3.61
CA ALA A 113 1.17 8.38 2.45
C ALA A 113 1.00 7.18 1.50
N THR A 114 -0.20 6.62 1.41
CA THR A 114 -0.45 5.36 0.71
C THR A 114 -1.66 5.39 -0.20
N SER A 115 -1.66 4.54 -1.23
CA SER A 115 -2.85 4.25 -2.04
C SER A 115 -3.70 3.12 -1.47
N SER A 116 -3.22 2.44 -0.44
CA SER A 116 -3.95 1.41 0.30
C SER A 116 -4.94 2.05 1.28
N THR A 117 -5.97 1.31 1.70
CA THR A 117 -6.95 1.78 2.67
C THR A 117 -6.56 1.40 4.10
N HIS A 118 -6.96 2.23 5.07
CA HIS A 118 -6.66 2.01 6.50
C HIS A 118 -7.13 0.63 6.97
N THR A 119 -8.32 0.22 6.56
CA THR A 119 -8.87 -1.10 6.89
C THR A 119 -7.98 -2.25 6.43
N LEU A 120 -7.29 -2.09 5.30
CA LEU A 120 -6.42 -3.11 4.75
C LEU A 120 -5.08 -3.19 5.49
N PHE A 121 -4.44 -2.05 5.78
CA PHE A 121 -3.07 -2.07 6.33
C PHE A 121 -2.98 -2.03 7.86
N GLU A 122 -4.00 -1.57 8.58
CA GLU A 122 -3.92 -1.33 10.03
C GLU A 122 -3.45 -2.56 10.81
N LYS A 123 -4.13 -3.69 10.62
CA LYS A 123 -3.80 -4.94 11.31
C LYS A 123 -2.42 -5.47 10.91
N CYS A 124 -2.04 -5.31 9.62
CA CYS A 124 -0.72 -5.65 9.13
C CYS A 124 0.38 -4.88 9.86
N LEU A 125 0.25 -3.55 9.96
CA LEU A 125 1.25 -2.71 10.65
C LEU A 125 1.29 -3.00 12.15
N LYS A 126 0.15 -3.26 12.80
CA LYS A 126 0.07 -3.67 14.21
C LYS A 126 0.78 -5.01 14.45
N ARG A 127 0.51 -6.02 13.62
CA ARG A 127 1.14 -7.34 13.69
C ARG A 127 2.66 -7.26 13.48
N ASN A 128 3.11 -6.37 12.60
CA ASN A 128 4.53 -6.11 12.35
C ASN A 128 5.18 -5.18 13.39
N GLY A 129 4.43 -4.68 14.37
CA GLY A 129 4.94 -3.87 15.49
C GLY A 129 5.49 -2.49 15.09
N ILE A 130 4.90 -1.88 14.06
CA ILE A 130 5.30 -0.55 13.58
C ILE A 130 4.16 0.48 13.54
N TYR A 131 2.91 0.07 13.75
CA TYR A 131 1.76 0.97 13.68
C TYR A 131 1.90 2.20 14.59
N ASP A 132 2.27 1.99 15.86
CA ASP A 132 2.39 3.03 16.88
C ASP A 132 3.63 3.93 16.71
N LEU A 133 4.49 3.64 15.72
CA LEU A 133 5.61 4.51 15.37
C LEU A 133 5.17 5.73 14.56
N PHE A 134 4.04 5.63 13.86
CA PHE A 134 3.54 6.70 13.00
C PHE A 134 2.71 7.72 13.78
N ASP A 135 2.94 8.99 13.47
CA ASP A 135 2.20 10.12 14.03
C ASP A 135 0.88 10.35 13.27
N SER A 136 0.82 9.96 11.99
CA SER A 136 -0.41 10.05 11.17
C SER A 136 -0.37 9.13 9.95
N PHE A 137 -1.55 8.95 9.34
CA PHE A 137 -1.76 8.21 8.10
C PHE A 137 -2.54 9.09 7.13
N THR A 138 -2.18 9.01 5.83
CA THR A 138 -2.85 9.75 4.76
C THR A 138 -3.05 8.81 3.58
N GLU A 139 -4.29 8.71 3.11
CA GLU A 139 -4.68 7.85 2.00
C GLU A 139 -4.96 8.68 0.75
N THR A 140 -4.65 8.15 -0.43
CA THR A 140 -4.83 8.92 -1.68
C THR A 140 -6.28 9.28 -1.97
N HIS A 141 -7.26 8.57 -1.43
CA HIS A 141 -8.67 8.91 -1.60
C HIS A 141 -9.12 10.16 -0.82
N GLU A 142 -8.29 10.67 0.10
CA GLU A 142 -8.55 11.87 0.88
C GLU A 142 -8.16 13.16 0.13
N VAL A 143 -7.55 13.03 -1.05
CA VAL A 143 -7.07 14.14 -1.88
C VAL A 143 -7.63 14.03 -3.30
N GLU A 144 -7.61 15.15 -4.03
CA GLU A 144 -8.19 15.18 -5.38
C GLU A 144 -7.36 14.39 -6.40
N ARG A 145 -6.03 14.40 -6.27
CA ARG A 145 -5.11 13.79 -7.22
C ARG A 145 -4.23 12.77 -6.52
N GLY A 146 -4.01 11.62 -7.18
CA GLY A 146 -3.19 10.54 -6.64
C GLY A 146 -1.69 10.85 -6.56
N LYS A 147 -0.87 9.85 -6.22
CA LYS A 147 0.57 9.98 -5.92
C LYS A 147 1.45 10.58 -7.03
N GLY A 148 0.96 10.70 -8.25
CA GLY A 148 1.63 11.45 -9.32
C GLY A 148 1.66 12.97 -9.09
N TYR A 149 1.00 13.45 -8.06
CA TYR A 149 0.93 14.84 -7.64
C TYR A 149 1.33 15.00 -6.17
N PRO A 150 1.67 16.21 -5.71
CA PRO A 150 2.15 16.43 -4.35
C PRO A 150 1.07 16.35 -3.26
N ASP A 151 -0.20 16.33 -3.62
CA ASP A 151 -1.35 16.56 -2.73
C ASP A 151 -1.35 15.64 -1.49
N VAL A 152 -1.12 14.34 -1.66
CA VAL A 152 -1.10 13.38 -0.55
C VAL A 152 0.08 13.61 0.39
N TYR A 153 1.23 14.01 -0.15
CA TYR A 153 2.43 14.30 0.64
C TYR A 153 2.32 15.62 1.39
N GLU A 154 1.70 16.63 0.79
CA GLU A 154 1.39 17.92 1.43
C GLU A 154 0.41 17.72 2.59
N LEU A 155 -0.64 16.91 2.40
CA LEU A 155 -1.57 16.57 3.48
C LEU A 155 -0.89 15.79 4.60
N ALA A 156 0.00 14.84 4.27
CA ALA A 156 0.77 14.08 5.26
C ALA A 156 1.72 15.00 6.07
N ALA A 157 2.41 15.92 5.42
CA ALA A 157 3.26 16.92 6.07
C ALA A 157 2.44 17.84 7.02
N LEU A 158 1.28 18.30 6.55
CA LEU A 158 0.35 19.11 7.35
C LEU A 158 -0.09 18.39 8.62
N ARG A 159 -0.47 17.12 8.52
CA ARG A 159 -0.86 16.28 9.67
C ARG A 159 0.25 16.12 10.70
N CYS A 160 1.50 16.09 10.23
CA CYS A 160 2.67 16.08 11.09
C CYS A 160 3.10 17.48 11.55
N GLN A 161 2.36 18.53 11.20
CA GLN A 161 2.68 19.93 11.54
C GLN A 161 4.12 20.30 11.12
N THR A 162 4.49 19.86 9.90
CA THR A 162 5.84 20.06 9.34
C THR A 162 5.73 20.70 7.95
N ASP A 163 6.59 21.67 7.68
CA ASP A 163 6.72 22.26 6.35
C ASP A 163 7.27 21.23 5.37
N THR A 164 6.73 21.18 4.14
CA THR A 164 7.15 20.23 3.09
C THR A 164 8.65 20.32 2.78
N ALA A 165 9.26 21.49 2.89
CA ALA A 165 10.70 21.69 2.74
C ALA A 165 11.55 20.94 3.79
N HIS A 166 10.93 20.52 4.90
CA HIS A 166 11.56 19.75 5.97
C HIS A 166 11.07 18.29 6.00
N CYS A 167 10.41 17.83 4.95
CA CYS A 167 9.96 16.46 4.79
C CYS A 167 10.86 15.69 3.81
N ILE A 168 11.10 14.41 4.10
CA ILE A 168 11.69 13.46 3.17
C ILE A 168 10.68 12.36 2.87
N VAL A 169 10.56 11.98 1.60
CA VAL A 169 9.64 10.92 1.15
C VAL A 169 10.43 9.67 0.80
N PHE A 170 9.92 8.52 1.21
CA PHE A 170 10.39 7.18 0.84
C PHE A 170 9.27 6.47 0.08
N GLU A 171 9.57 6.13 -1.19
CA GLU A 171 8.64 5.55 -2.17
C GLU A 171 9.24 4.31 -2.85
#